data_e3751eedc8b83c9d57cf381163ce14cf
#
_entry.id   e3751eedc8b83c9d57cf381163ce14cf
#
_cell.length_a   1.000
_cell.length_b   1.000
_cell.length_c   1.000
_cell.angle_alpha   90.00
_cell.angle_beta   90.00
_cell.angle_gamma   90.00
#
_symmetry.space_group_name_H-M   'P 1'
#
loop_
_entity.id
_entity.type
_entity.pdbx_description
1 polymer ?
#
loop_
_entity_poly.entity_id
_entity_poly.type
_entity_poly.pdbx_seq_one_letter_code
_entity_poly.pdbx_strand_id
1 'polypeptide(L)'
;SSSPNGSTYAGDEPFSEAENRAVRHLVESKNFKLALNNHTYGNLLLYPYGYDYNQPTDDDEIYQFISSELVSENNYENIISADLYPAAGDSDDFMYGMLITENNQTREKIFAMTPEIGSSFWPQSSTIEDLCKGMLNLNLTAAKMIGNYAKLEDNTSNFISSLNFQSDFSIQRLGISDDEEFLISIIPVSSNILNVSSSISVSFGQIGEIINDSFDISLNESIVEGDNIIYKYVLNNGLFDEEIEVTKIYGQTQIIVEDESDNYNSFWDDSSEWSNTYEEYFSPQTSITDSPYSNYSNNSEEIIQLINPINLSGYVYAEINFDAKWSIESGYDYVQLEISVDNGNTWIPQCGEYTRKGIETHDYALDEPLYDGNQPQWINESILLTDYLGDEIFVRFKLYSDGGLR
;
A
#
# COMPACT_ATOMS: atom_id res chain seq x y z
N SER A 1 32.95 -17.42 9.55
CA SER A 1 33.80 -18.49 10.08
C SER A 1 35.25 -18.26 9.70
N SER A 2 36.18 -18.44 10.65
CA SER A 2 37.66 -18.39 10.41
C SER A 2 38.23 -19.71 9.89
N SER A 3 37.43 -20.74 9.70
CA SER A 3 37.89 -22.06 9.22
C SER A 3 37.84 -22.13 7.69
N PRO A 4 39.01 -22.33 7.00
CA PRO A 4 39.07 -22.42 5.54
C PRO A 4 38.21 -23.56 4.92
N ASN A 5 37.84 -24.56 5.72
CA ASN A 5 37.02 -25.69 5.29
C ASN A 5 35.54 -25.53 5.67
N GLY A 6 35.18 -24.41 6.29
CA GLY A 6 33.78 -24.13 6.67
C GLY A 6 32.97 -23.59 5.48
N SER A 7 31.70 -23.96 5.37
CA SER A 7 30.78 -23.45 4.33
C SER A 7 30.54 -21.94 4.44
N THR A 8 30.87 -21.35 5.57
CA THR A 8 30.75 -19.89 5.85
C THR A 8 32.12 -19.24 6.06
N TYR A 9 33.15 -19.73 5.36
CA TYR A 9 34.48 -19.12 5.43
C TYR A 9 34.48 -17.74 4.75
N ALA A 10 34.93 -16.73 5.48
CA ALA A 10 34.88 -15.33 5.04
C ALA A 10 36.05 -14.90 4.16
N GLY A 11 36.97 -15.82 3.82
CA GLY A 11 38.22 -15.51 3.15
C GLY A 11 39.35 -15.13 4.14
N ASP A 12 40.55 -14.93 3.62
CA ASP A 12 41.73 -14.57 4.42
C ASP A 12 41.70 -13.08 4.85
N GLU A 13 41.08 -12.24 4.05
CA GLU A 13 40.89 -10.82 4.30
C GLU A 13 39.66 -10.29 3.51
N PRO A 14 39.14 -9.12 3.82
CA PRO A 14 38.07 -8.51 3.02
C PRO A 14 38.47 -8.44 1.54
N PHE A 15 37.56 -8.85 0.65
CA PHE A 15 37.80 -8.92 -0.81
C PHE A 15 38.94 -9.86 -1.24
N SER A 16 39.23 -10.91 -0.47
CA SER A 16 40.24 -11.92 -0.86
C SER A 16 39.86 -12.67 -2.16
N GLU A 17 38.58 -12.84 -2.42
CA GLU A 17 38.08 -13.56 -3.58
C GLU A 17 38.02 -12.67 -4.85
N ALA A 18 38.31 -13.29 -6.00
CA ALA A 18 38.39 -12.56 -7.29
C ALA A 18 37.04 -11.96 -7.68
N GLU A 19 35.97 -12.65 -7.41
CA GLU A 19 34.58 -12.23 -7.66
C GLU A 19 34.23 -10.98 -6.84
N ASN A 20 34.56 -10.99 -5.56
CA ASN A 20 34.33 -9.86 -4.66
C ASN A 20 35.13 -8.62 -5.06
N ARG A 21 36.40 -8.81 -5.52
CA ARG A 21 37.19 -7.70 -6.09
C ARG A 21 36.58 -7.14 -7.37
N ALA A 22 35.99 -7.98 -8.22
CA ALA A 22 35.34 -7.51 -9.44
C ALA A 22 34.10 -6.67 -9.13
N VAL A 23 33.26 -7.12 -8.17
CA VAL A 23 32.10 -6.35 -7.69
C VAL A 23 32.54 -5.04 -7.03
N ARG A 24 33.55 -5.09 -6.14
CA ARG A 24 34.14 -3.89 -5.53
C ARG A 24 34.59 -2.87 -6.59
N HIS A 25 35.37 -3.32 -7.59
CA HIS A 25 35.81 -2.45 -8.67
C HIS A 25 34.65 -1.83 -9.44
N LEU A 26 33.61 -2.59 -9.75
CA LEU A 26 32.41 -2.08 -10.40
C LEU A 26 31.74 -0.99 -9.56
N VAL A 27 31.48 -1.27 -8.28
CA VAL A 27 30.81 -0.38 -7.34
C VAL A 27 31.62 0.92 -7.14
N GLU A 28 32.94 0.82 -7.00
CA GLU A 28 33.83 1.98 -6.81
C GLU A 28 34.08 2.79 -8.10
N SER A 29 33.85 2.18 -9.29
CA SER A 29 34.06 2.84 -10.59
C SER A 29 32.84 3.59 -11.13
N LYS A 30 31.69 3.48 -10.49
CA LYS A 30 30.42 4.05 -10.93
C LYS A 30 29.74 4.80 -9.79
N ASN A 31 28.87 5.71 -10.16
CA ASN A 31 28.05 6.44 -9.19
C ASN A 31 26.67 5.80 -9.10
N PHE A 32 26.59 4.61 -8.49
CA PHE A 32 25.32 3.99 -8.17
C PHE A 32 24.64 4.74 -7.02
N LYS A 33 23.32 4.81 -7.03
CA LYS A 33 22.50 5.41 -5.97
C LYS A 33 21.71 4.35 -5.21
N LEU A 34 21.27 3.31 -5.91
CA LEU A 34 20.52 2.19 -5.36
C LEU A 34 21.04 0.88 -5.93
N ALA A 35 20.99 -0.20 -5.17
CA ALA A 35 21.35 -1.54 -5.61
C ALA A 35 20.36 -2.57 -5.03
N LEU A 36 20.02 -3.58 -5.85
CA LEU A 36 19.21 -4.72 -5.44
C LEU A 36 19.97 -6.01 -5.67
N ASN A 37 20.22 -6.76 -4.61
CA ASN A 37 20.87 -8.06 -4.62
C ASN A 37 19.82 -9.16 -4.51
N ASN A 38 19.36 -9.71 -5.63
CA ASN A 38 18.30 -10.73 -5.61
C ASN A 38 18.81 -12.06 -5.07
N HIS A 39 18.22 -12.51 -3.99
CA HIS A 39 18.45 -13.79 -3.33
C HIS A 39 17.19 -14.66 -3.30
N THR A 40 17.26 -15.81 -2.67
CA THR A 40 16.18 -16.68 -2.26
C THR A 40 16.52 -17.22 -0.87
N TYR A 41 15.59 -17.32 0.02
CA TYR A 41 14.14 -17.13 -0.05
C TYR A 41 13.59 -16.54 1.25
N GLY A 42 12.37 -16.02 1.25
CA GLY A 42 11.75 -15.55 2.49
C GLY A 42 10.55 -14.62 2.25
N ASN A 43 10.33 -14.15 1.03
CA ASN A 43 9.41 -13.05 0.73
C ASN A 43 9.73 -11.80 1.56
N LEU A 44 11.02 -11.47 1.65
CA LEU A 44 11.55 -10.36 2.43
C LEU A 44 12.24 -9.34 1.53
N LEU A 45 12.34 -8.11 2.00
CA LEU A 45 13.27 -7.09 1.50
C LEU A 45 14.17 -6.66 2.65
N LEU A 46 15.43 -7.09 2.59
CA LEU A 46 16.43 -6.83 3.62
C LEU A 46 17.19 -5.54 3.31
N TYR A 47 17.49 -4.73 4.37
CA TYR A 47 18.33 -3.53 4.26
C TYR A 47 19.33 -3.42 5.41
N PRO A 48 20.42 -2.64 5.29
CA PRO A 48 21.49 -2.57 6.26
C PRO A 48 21.05 -2.08 7.68
N TYR A 49 21.78 -2.47 8.71
CA TYR A 49 23.01 -3.29 8.66
C TYR A 49 22.74 -4.77 8.93
N GLY A 50 23.51 -5.62 8.27
CA GLY A 50 23.43 -7.07 8.45
C GLY A 50 24.39 -7.64 9.50
N TYR A 51 25.41 -6.91 9.96
CA TYR A 51 26.49 -7.49 10.78
C TYR A 51 26.16 -7.69 12.24
N ASP A 52 25.20 -6.96 12.82
CA ASP A 52 24.82 -7.09 14.23
C ASP A 52 23.37 -6.67 14.46
N TYR A 53 22.74 -7.26 15.50
CA TYR A 53 21.38 -6.91 15.89
C TYR A 53 21.30 -5.48 16.43
N ASN A 54 20.16 -4.83 16.21
CA ASN A 54 19.85 -3.49 16.72
C ASN A 54 20.88 -2.42 16.29
N GLN A 55 21.42 -2.54 15.08
CA GLN A 55 22.31 -1.55 14.49
C GLN A 55 21.66 -0.96 13.23
N PRO A 56 20.68 -0.03 13.37
CA PRO A 56 20.13 0.70 12.24
C PRO A 56 21.20 1.62 11.64
N THR A 57 21.03 1.97 10.39
CA THR A 57 21.87 2.96 9.71
C THR A 57 21.52 4.38 10.16
N ASP A 58 22.38 5.36 9.85
CA ASP A 58 22.05 6.78 10.05
C ASP A 58 20.86 7.24 9.18
N ASP A 59 20.52 6.49 8.12
CA ASP A 59 19.41 6.74 7.20
C ASP A 59 18.28 5.70 7.36
N ASP A 60 18.09 5.15 8.53
CA ASP A 60 17.12 4.07 8.78
C ASP A 60 15.68 4.48 8.38
N GLU A 61 15.27 5.69 8.71
CA GLU A 61 13.96 6.24 8.30
C GLU A 61 13.81 6.28 6.77
N ILE A 62 14.90 6.59 6.05
CA ILE A 62 14.90 6.58 4.58
C ILE A 62 14.81 5.15 4.04
N TYR A 63 15.54 4.20 4.64
CA TYR A 63 15.43 2.79 4.27
C TYR A 63 14.04 2.22 4.52
N GLN A 64 13.45 2.47 5.67
CA GLN A 64 12.08 2.06 5.98
C GLN A 64 11.11 2.61 4.94
N PHE A 65 11.22 3.89 4.61
CA PHE A 65 10.38 4.53 3.61
C PHE A 65 10.57 3.92 2.22
N ILE A 66 11.80 3.88 1.69
CA ILE A 66 12.08 3.33 0.36
C ILE A 66 11.66 1.86 0.28
N SER A 67 12.02 1.04 1.27
CA SER A 67 11.71 -0.39 1.25
C SER A 67 10.21 -0.66 1.31
N SER A 68 9.43 0.12 2.08
CA SER A 68 7.96 0.02 2.12
C SER A 68 7.34 0.30 0.76
N GLU A 69 7.79 1.34 0.06
CA GLU A 69 7.32 1.64 -1.30
C GLU A 69 7.69 0.53 -2.30
N LEU A 70 8.89 -0.04 -2.16
CA LEU A 70 9.34 -1.11 -3.05
C LEU A 70 8.55 -2.41 -2.91
N VAL A 71 8.05 -2.72 -1.71
CA VAL A 71 7.27 -3.95 -1.44
C VAL A 71 5.76 -3.76 -1.48
N SER A 72 5.27 -2.56 -1.75
CA SER A 72 3.83 -2.20 -1.68
C SER A 72 2.91 -3.12 -2.50
N GLU A 73 3.42 -3.73 -3.59
CA GLU A 73 2.62 -4.55 -4.51
C GLU A 73 2.85 -6.06 -4.38
N ASN A 74 3.93 -6.49 -3.70
CA ASN A 74 4.26 -7.92 -3.60
C ASN A 74 4.11 -8.48 -2.19
N ASN A 75 3.73 -7.62 -1.23
CA ASN A 75 3.52 -7.98 0.17
C ASN A 75 4.75 -8.64 0.85
N TYR A 76 5.96 -8.31 0.40
CA TYR A 76 7.16 -8.74 1.11
C TYR A 76 7.30 -7.94 2.40
N GLU A 77 7.80 -8.57 3.45
CA GLU A 77 8.14 -7.87 4.68
C GLU A 77 9.51 -7.18 4.51
N ASN A 78 9.59 -5.89 4.86
CA ASN A 78 10.83 -5.12 4.83
C ASN A 78 11.41 -5.02 6.23
N ILE A 79 12.60 -5.58 6.42
CA ILE A 79 13.28 -5.67 7.72
C ILE A 79 14.77 -5.36 7.62
N ILE A 80 15.39 -5.00 8.76
CA ILE A 80 16.85 -4.92 8.87
C ILE A 80 17.45 -6.32 8.65
N SER A 81 18.48 -6.42 7.83
CA SER A 81 19.09 -7.71 7.44
C SER A 81 19.50 -8.56 8.65
N ALA A 82 20.02 -7.93 9.72
CA ALA A 82 20.40 -8.63 10.93
C ALA A 82 19.23 -9.27 11.69
N ASP A 83 17.99 -8.81 11.49
CA ASP A 83 16.81 -9.38 12.13
C ASP A 83 16.46 -10.77 11.56
N LEU A 84 16.85 -11.04 10.31
CA LEU A 84 16.81 -12.41 9.78
C LEU A 84 17.88 -13.29 10.44
N TYR A 85 19.12 -12.89 10.38
CA TYR A 85 20.28 -13.39 11.14
C TYR A 85 21.50 -12.51 10.87
N PRO A 86 22.42 -12.31 11.85
CA PRO A 86 23.64 -11.52 11.64
C PRO A 86 24.58 -12.15 10.62
N ALA A 87 24.98 -11.37 9.63
CA ALA A 87 25.92 -11.76 8.56
C ALA A 87 26.91 -10.62 8.30
N ALA A 88 28.10 -10.71 8.86
CA ALA A 88 29.13 -9.69 8.65
C ALA A 88 29.80 -9.82 7.28
N GLY A 89 30.00 -8.69 6.62
CA GLY A 89 30.70 -8.61 5.32
C GLY A 89 29.81 -8.85 4.12
N ASP A 90 28.51 -8.59 4.23
CA ASP A 90 27.60 -8.62 3.10
C ASP A 90 27.78 -7.43 2.15
N SER A 91 27.15 -7.50 1.00
CA SER A 91 27.27 -6.48 -0.04
C SER A 91 26.54 -5.18 0.30
N ASP A 92 25.44 -5.25 1.03
CA ASP A 92 24.62 -4.10 1.34
C ASP A 92 25.30 -3.21 2.37
N ASP A 93 25.88 -3.80 3.42
CA ASP A 93 26.72 -3.11 4.39
C ASP A 93 27.95 -2.44 3.72
N PHE A 94 28.60 -3.14 2.78
CA PHE A 94 29.69 -2.58 2.00
C PHE A 94 29.25 -1.40 1.15
N MET A 95 28.15 -1.54 0.42
CA MET A 95 27.66 -0.52 -0.51
C MET A 95 27.17 0.73 0.22
N TYR A 96 26.55 0.58 1.37
CA TYR A 96 26.10 1.69 2.18
C TYR A 96 27.24 2.30 3.04
N GLY A 97 27.95 1.48 3.80
CA GLY A 97 28.82 1.95 4.89
C GLY A 97 30.27 2.25 4.49
N MET A 98 30.81 1.61 3.43
CA MET A 98 32.21 1.81 3.03
C MET A 98 32.36 2.94 2.04
N LEU A 99 32.51 4.17 2.55
CA LEU A 99 32.57 5.38 1.72
C LEU A 99 33.97 5.74 1.20
N ILE A 100 35.01 4.98 1.58
CA ILE A 100 36.38 5.16 1.09
C ILE A 100 36.74 4.00 0.17
N THR A 101 37.08 4.32 -1.06
CA THR A 101 37.46 3.34 -2.09
C THR A 101 38.86 2.77 -1.84
N GLU A 102 39.23 1.70 -2.54
CA GLU A 102 40.58 1.12 -2.52
C GLU A 102 41.69 2.12 -2.84
N ASN A 103 41.38 3.12 -3.67
CA ASN A 103 42.32 4.18 -4.04
C ASN A 103 42.25 5.41 -3.10
N ASN A 104 41.68 5.28 -1.91
CA ASN A 104 41.50 6.35 -0.93
C ASN A 104 40.69 7.56 -1.47
N GLN A 105 39.76 7.34 -2.36
CA GLN A 105 38.80 8.33 -2.83
C GLN A 105 37.49 8.19 -2.06
N THR A 106 36.83 9.30 -1.83
CA THR A 106 35.48 9.27 -1.22
C THR A 106 34.43 8.92 -2.30
N ARG A 107 33.49 8.08 -1.96
CA ARG A 107 32.30 7.81 -2.78
C ARG A 107 31.02 8.10 -2.00
N GLU A 108 29.95 8.30 -2.72
CA GLU A 108 28.60 8.38 -2.15
C GLU A 108 28.15 7.02 -1.62
N LYS A 109 27.27 7.05 -0.60
CA LYS A 109 26.56 5.85 -0.13
C LYS A 109 25.61 5.35 -1.21
N ILE A 110 25.38 4.04 -1.22
CA ILE A 110 24.43 3.39 -2.12
C ILE A 110 23.34 2.74 -1.23
N PHE A 111 22.09 3.06 -1.49
CA PHE A 111 20.96 2.42 -0.83
C PHE A 111 20.82 0.99 -1.38
N ALA A 112 21.58 0.07 -0.80
CA ALA A 112 21.59 -1.33 -1.21
C ALA A 112 20.62 -2.15 -0.37
N MET A 113 19.91 -3.07 -1.01
CA MET A 113 18.90 -3.93 -0.39
C MET A 113 18.91 -5.32 -1.04
N THR A 114 18.50 -6.32 -0.28
CA THR A 114 18.44 -7.72 -0.72
C THR A 114 17.01 -8.24 -0.71
N PRO A 115 16.35 -8.36 -1.87
CA PRO A 115 15.10 -9.10 -1.99
C PRO A 115 15.34 -10.62 -1.84
N GLU A 116 14.69 -11.25 -0.87
CA GLU A 116 14.65 -12.70 -0.65
C GLU A 116 13.40 -13.29 -1.32
N ILE A 117 13.52 -13.69 -2.58
CA ILE A 117 12.40 -13.97 -3.48
C ILE A 117 11.83 -15.37 -3.25
N GLY A 118 10.50 -15.43 -3.04
CA GLY A 118 9.74 -16.68 -2.96
C GLY A 118 9.89 -17.39 -1.63
N SER A 119 9.32 -18.61 -1.54
CA SER A 119 9.23 -19.41 -0.32
C SER A 119 10.18 -20.61 -0.27
N SER A 120 11.05 -20.79 -1.27
CA SER A 120 12.00 -21.91 -1.31
C SER A 120 13.22 -21.64 -2.18
N PHE A 121 14.38 -22.28 -1.88
CA PHE A 121 15.60 -22.17 -2.70
C PHE A 121 15.42 -22.64 -4.14
N TRP A 122 14.56 -23.63 -4.37
CA TRP A 122 14.32 -24.23 -5.68
C TRP A 122 12.83 -24.33 -5.93
N PRO A 123 12.15 -23.21 -6.31
CA PRO A 123 10.74 -23.24 -6.61
C PRO A 123 10.44 -24.10 -7.84
N GLN A 124 9.21 -24.59 -7.95
CA GLN A 124 8.78 -25.31 -9.13
C GLN A 124 8.85 -24.39 -10.36
N SER A 125 9.23 -24.94 -11.51
CA SER A 125 9.38 -24.14 -12.74
C SER A 125 8.10 -23.42 -13.16
N SER A 126 6.93 -23.95 -12.79
CA SER A 126 5.62 -23.33 -13.05
C SER A 126 5.37 -22.04 -12.26
N THR A 127 6.06 -21.82 -11.14
CA THR A 127 5.88 -20.63 -10.29
C THR A 127 6.90 -19.51 -10.58
N ILE A 128 7.94 -19.78 -11.37
CA ILE A 128 9.02 -18.80 -11.63
C ILE A 128 8.48 -17.55 -12.33
N GLU A 129 7.59 -17.72 -13.30
CA GLU A 129 7.01 -16.57 -14.02
C GLU A 129 6.24 -15.63 -13.08
N ASP A 130 5.46 -16.17 -12.16
CA ASP A 130 4.69 -15.38 -11.21
C ASP A 130 5.59 -14.69 -10.18
N LEU A 131 6.64 -15.36 -9.70
CA LEU A 131 7.68 -14.74 -8.87
C LEU A 131 8.36 -13.57 -9.59
N CYS A 132 8.70 -13.73 -10.88
CA CYS A 132 9.27 -12.64 -11.68
C CYS A 132 8.28 -11.47 -11.86
N LYS A 133 7.00 -11.76 -12.09
CA LYS A 133 5.95 -10.72 -12.17
C LYS A 133 5.80 -9.96 -10.86
N GLY A 134 5.80 -10.66 -9.72
CA GLY A 134 5.75 -10.05 -8.39
C GLY A 134 6.93 -9.11 -8.09
N MET A 135 8.07 -9.30 -8.76
CA MET A 135 9.25 -8.44 -8.62
C MET A 135 9.26 -7.26 -9.61
N LEU A 136 8.30 -7.19 -10.55
CA LEU A 136 8.35 -6.18 -11.62
C LEU A 136 8.18 -4.77 -11.06
N ASN A 137 7.17 -4.56 -10.23
CA ASN A 137 6.91 -3.24 -9.62
C ASN A 137 8.10 -2.79 -8.76
N LEU A 138 8.63 -3.65 -7.90
CA LEU A 138 9.80 -3.36 -7.07
C LEU A 138 10.98 -2.85 -7.90
N ASN A 139 11.32 -3.55 -9.00
CA ASN A 139 12.45 -3.16 -9.85
C ASN A 139 12.18 -1.86 -10.63
N LEU A 140 10.96 -1.65 -11.13
CA LEU A 140 10.59 -0.42 -11.83
C LEU A 140 10.57 0.79 -10.90
N THR A 141 10.01 0.64 -9.71
CA THR A 141 10.00 1.69 -8.69
C THR A 141 11.42 2.05 -8.23
N ALA A 142 12.27 1.05 -7.98
CA ALA A 142 13.67 1.29 -7.68
C ALA A 142 14.39 2.07 -8.80
N ALA A 143 14.12 1.75 -10.07
CA ALA A 143 14.68 2.47 -11.20
C ALA A 143 14.15 3.91 -11.31
N LYS A 144 12.90 4.17 -10.98
CA LYS A 144 12.33 5.53 -10.91
C LYS A 144 12.96 6.34 -9.76
N MET A 145 13.10 5.71 -8.59
CA MET A 145 13.61 6.36 -7.37
C MET A 145 15.04 6.87 -7.48
N ILE A 146 15.88 6.37 -8.39
CA ILE A 146 17.23 6.92 -8.60
C ILE A 146 17.23 8.32 -9.21
N GLY A 147 16.12 8.76 -9.78
CA GLY A 147 15.92 10.07 -10.40
C GLY A 147 15.01 10.98 -9.59
N ASN A 148 14.54 12.03 -10.26
CA ASN A 148 13.51 12.92 -9.74
C ASN A 148 12.15 12.20 -9.85
N TYR A 149 11.69 11.62 -8.75
CA TYR A 149 10.45 10.84 -8.69
C TYR A 149 9.58 11.25 -7.52
N ALA A 150 8.30 11.41 -7.78
CA ALA A 150 7.29 11.70 -6.77
C ALA A 150 5.99 10.96 -7.14
N LYS A 151 5.17 10.68 -6.15
CA LYS A 151 3.82 10.12 -6.29
C LYS A 151 2.83 11.25 -6.02
N LEU A 152 1.86 11.41 -6.91
CA LEU A 152 0.76 12.35 -6.74
C LEU A 152 -0.52 11.57 -6.46
N GLU A 153 -1.28 12.02 -5.47
CA GLU A 153 -2.56 11.46 -5.08
C GLU A 153 -3.64 12.54 -5.10
N ASP A 154 -4.80 12.18 -5.63
CA ASP A 154 -5.97 13.05 -5.64
C ASP A 154 -6.73 12.91 -4.31
N ASN A 155 -6.85 14.03 -3.59
CA ASN A 155 -7.53 14.11 -2.30
C ASN A 155 -8.91 14.79 -2.40
N THR A 156 -9.36 15.05 -3.63
CA THR A 156 -10.65 15.70 -3.88
C THR A 156 -11.80 14.73 -3.62
N SER A 157 -12.86 15.19 -3.00
CA SER A 157 -14.09 14.40 -2.86
C SER A 157 -14.54 13.82 -4.20
N ASN A 158 -15.06 12.59 -4.18
CA ASN A 158 -15.65 11.96 -5.36
C ASN A 158 -16.89 12.70 -5.88
N PHE A 159 -17.50 13.54 -5.04
CA PHE A 159 -18.67 14.35 -5.37
C PHE A 159 -18.38 15.82 -5.36
N ILE A 160 -18.78 16.50 -6.42
CA ILE A 160 -18.65 17.94 -6.58
C ILE A 160 -20.03 18.55 -6.66
N SER A 161 -20.39 19.35 -5.65
CA SER A 161 -21.70 19.97 -5.56
C SER A 161 -21.73 21.44 -5.99
N SER A 162 -20.59 21.99 -6.42
CA SER A 162 -20.43 23.37 -6.78
C SER A 162 -19.87 23.53 -8.18
N LEU A 163 -20.30 24.56 -8.91
CA LEU A 163 -19.74 24.91 -10.21
C LEU A 163 -18.28 25.38 -10.16
N ASN A 164 -17.83 25.81 -8.98
CA ASN A 164 -16.44 26.15 -8.74
C ASN A 164 -15.96 25.33 -7.53
N PHE A 165 -14.89 24.59 -7.70
CA PHE A 165 -14.33 23.74 -6.63
C PHE A 165 -12.81 23.72 -6.69
N GLN A 166 -12.20 23.26 -5.61
CA GLN A 166 -10.77 22.99 -5.54
C GLN A 166 -10.54 21.50 -5.74
N SER A 167 -9.62 21.19 -6.66
CA SER A 167 -9.11 19.85 -6.87
C SER A 167 -7.87 19.70 -6.01
N ASP A 168 -8.06 19.16 -4.81
CA ASP A 168 -7.03 18.97 -3.80
C ASP A 168 -6.16 17.77 -4.15
N PHE A 169 -4.85 17.89 -3.95
CA PHE A 169 -3.92 16.79 -4.15
C PHE A 169 -2.80 16.81 -3.12
N SER A 170 -2.18 15.68 -2.93
CA SER A 170 -0.89 15.55 -2.27
C SER A 170 0.15 15.05 -3.25
N ILE A 171 1.38 15.53 -3.08
CA ILE A 171 2.54 15.02 -3.81
C ILE A 171 3.63 14.65 -2.81
N GLN A 172 4.16 13.42 -2.91
CA GLN A 172 5.19 12.90 -2.02
C GLN A 172 6.47 12.63 -2.79
N ARG A 173 7.60 13.13 -2.28
CA ARG A 173 8.91 12.83 -2.85
C ARG A 173 9.34 11.41 -2.55
N LEU A 174 9.60 10.62 -3.58
CA LEU A 174 10.12 9.25 -3.51
C LEU A 174 11.56 9.15 -4.04
N GLY A 175 11.96 10.09 -4.90
CA GLY A 175 13.27 10.08 -5.56
C GLY A 175 14.43 10.44 -4.61
N ILE A 176 15.55 9.75 -4.79
CA ILE A 176 16.81 9.96 -4.02
C ILE A 176 17.78 10.94 -4.70
N SER A 177 17.44 11.48 -5.88
CA SER A 177 18.24 12.54 -6.52
C SER A 177 18.04 13.86 -5.80
N ASP A 178 19.06 14.72 -5.83
CA ASP A 178 19.00 16.05 -5.25
C ASP A 178 18.22 17.01 -6.15
N ASP A 179 17.34 17.81 -5.52
CA ASP A 179 16.74 19.07 -5.95
C ASP A 179 16.39 19.28 -7.43
N GLU A 180 15.32 18.65 -7.90
CA GLU A 180 14.66 19.07 -9.12
C GLU A 180 13.21 19.53 -8.84
N GLU A 181 12.75 20.46 -9.65
CA GLU A 181 11.41 21.01 -9.58
C GLU A 181 10.43 20.10 -10.31
N PHE A 182 9.27 19.87 -9.72
CA PHE A 182 8.14 19.22 -10.37
C PHE A 182 7.15 20.27 -10.86
N LEU A 183 6.64 20.09 -12.07
CA LEU A 183 5.56 20.91 -12.60
C LEU A 183 4.29 20.07 -12.66
N ILE A 184 3.24 20.53 -11.97
CA ILE A 184 1.95 19.86 -11.94
C ILE A 184 0.95 20.70 -12.72
N SER A 185 0.14 20.07 -13.56
CA SER A 185 -0.93 20.73 -14.30
C SER A 185 -2.15 19.82 -14.40
N ILE A 186 -3.32 20.40 -14.68
CA ILE A 186 -4.54 19.66 -14.98
C ILE A 186 -4.87 19.83 -16.47
N ILE A 187 -5.18 18.70 -17.13
CA ILE A 187 -5.73 18.66 -18.49
C ILE A 187 -7.21 18.25 -18.38
N PRO A 188 -8.17 19.13 -18.74
CA PRO A 188 -9.57 18.76 -18.86
C PRO A 188 -9.80 17.66 -19.90
N VAL A 189 -10.58 16.63 -19.54
CA VAL A 189 -11.02 15.56 -20.47
C VAL A 189 -12.49 15.74 -20.81
N SER A 190 -13.34 15.96 -19.81
CA SER A 190 -14.77 16.20 -20.03
C SER A 190 -15.05 17.65 -20.45
N SER A 191 -16.02 17.82 -21.35
CA SER A 191 -16.37 19.14 -21.92
C SER A 191 -17.11 20.07 -20.95
N ASN A 192 -17.52 19.57 -19.79
CA ASN A 192 -18.17 20.35 -18.75
C ASN A 192 -17.17 21.17 -17.89
N ILE A 193 -15.87 20.93 -18.01
CA ILE A 193 -14.85 21.77 -17.39
C ILE A 193 -14.61 23.00 -18.25
N LEU A 194 -14.86 24.18 -17.69
CA LEU A 194 -14.73 25.46 -18.37
C LEU A 194 -13.34 26.07 -18.25
N ASN A 195 -12.79 26.07 -17.03
CA ASN A 195 -11.46 26.62 -16.72
C ASN A 195 -10.77 25.80 -15.64
N VAL A 196 -9.45 25.84 -15.68
CA VAL A 196 -8.54 25.31 -14.66
C VAL A 196 -7.48 26.39 -14.35
N SER A 197 -7.04 26.49 -13.10
CA SER A 197 -5.95 27.41 -12.73
C SER A 197 -4.62 27.01 -13.39
N SER A 198 -3.62 27.89 -13.32
CA SER A 198 -2.29 27.65 -13.91
C SER A 198 -1.56 26.52 -13.21
N SER A 199 -0.57 25.94 -13.92
CA SER A 199 0.34 24.93 -13.38
C SER A 199 1.03 25.38 -12.10
N ILE A 200 1.31 24.42 -11.22
CA ILE A 200 1.95 24.60 -9.91
C ILE A 200 3.34 23.97 -9.97
N SER A 201 4.36 24.73 -9.53
CA SER A 201 5.70 24.22 -9.36
C SER A 201 5.93 23.81 -7.90
N VAL A 202 6.49 22.61 -7.69
CA VAL A 202 6.77 22.04 -6.38
C VAL A 202 8.23 21.63 -6.28
N SER A 203 8.89 22.02 -5.18
CA SER A 203 10.23 21.57 -4.81
C SER A 203 10.22 21.03 -3.38
N PHE A 204 10.94 19.93 -3.15
CA PHE A 204 10.98 19.26 -1.86
C PHE A 204 12.29 19.50 -1.12
N GLY A 205 12.26 19.53 0.21
CA GLY A 205 13.44 19.62 1.05
C GLY A 205 14.07 18.27 1.38
N GLN A 206 13.27 17.19 1.45
CA GLN A 206 13.76 15.86 1.85
C GLN A 206 12.96 14.73 1.21
N ILE A 207 13.52 13.51 1.23
CA ILE A 207 12.83 12.29 0.81
C ILE A 207 11.65 12.03 1.76
N GLY A 208 10.52 11.57 1.20
CA GLY A 208 9.32 11.27 1.96
C GLY A 208 8.48 12.51 2.31
N GLU A 209 8.96 13.73 2.04
CA GLU A 209 8.17 14.95 2.26
C GLU A 209 6.91 14.96 1.42
N ILE A 210 5.80 15.32 2.07
CA ILE A 210 4.48 15.47 1.43
C ILE A 210 4.11 16.95 1.37
N ILE A 211 3.72 17.41 0.20
CA ILE A 211 3.20 18.75 -0.03
C ILE A 211 1.75 18.62 -0.49
N ASN A 212 0.84 19.38 0.14
CA ASN A 212 -0.56 19.47 -0.25
C ASN A 212 -0.79 20.80 -0.95
N ASP A 213 -1.54 20.77 -2.06
CA ASP A 213 -1.94 21.98 -2.80
C ASP A 213 -3.25 21.70 -3.56
N SER A 214 -3.75 22.66 -4.31
CA SER A 214 -5.02 22.50 -5.04
C SER A 214 -5.06 23.32 -6.33
N PHE A 215 -5.88 22.85 -7.27
CA PHE A 215 -6.24 23.58 -8.49
C PHE A 215 -7.67 24.10 -8.39
N ASP A 216 -7.89 25.35 -8.77
CA ASP A 216 -9.24 25.88 -8.96
C ASP A 216 -9.80 25.39 -10.30
N ILE A 217 -10.96 24.73 -10.25
CA ILE A 217 -11.69 24.25 -11.43
C ILE A 217 -13.07 24.91 -11.48
N SER A 218 -13.45 25.39 -12.67
CA SER A 218 -14.79 25.92 -12.94
C SER A 218 -15.51 25.06 -13.96
N LEU A 219 -16.78 24.72 -13.67
CA LEU A 219 -17.65 23.91 -14.51
C LEU A 219 -18.62 24.79 -15.30
N ASN A 220 -19.12 24.23 -16.42
CA ASN A 220 -20.17 24.85 -17.22
C ASN A 220 -21.52 24.76 -16.47
N GLU A 221 -22.30 25.85 -16.48
CA GLU A 221 -23.63 25.90 -15.83
C GLU A 221 -24.64 24.88 -16.43
N SER A 222 -24.35 24.30 -17.59
CA SER A 222 -25.18 23.26 -18.20
C SER A 222 -24.95 21.85 -17.65
N ILE A 223 -24.00 21.68 -16.73
CA ILE A 223 -23.77 20.39 -16.08
C ILE A 223 -25.00 19.99 -15.25
N VAL A 224 -25.35 18.73 -15.26
CA VAL A 224 -26.49 18.18 -14.53
C VAL A 224 -26.03 17.13 -13.52
N GLU A 225 -26.83 16.92 -12.50
CA GLU A 225 -26.56 15.93 -11.46
C GLU A 225 -26.38 14.53 -12.06
N GLY A 226 -25.31 13.84 -11.66
CA GLY A 226 -24.87 12.56 -12.21
C GLY A 226 -23.86 12.65 -13.35
N ASP A 227 -23.58 13.85 -13.89
CA ASP A 227 -22.56 13.99 -14.92
C ASP A 227 -21.15 13.74 -14.38
N ASN A 228 -20.32 13.06 -15.16
CA ASN A 228 -18.92 12.86 -14.84
C ASN A 228 -18.08 14.11 -15.16
N ILE A 229 -17.21 14.46 -14.23
CA ILE A 229 -16.17 15.48 -14.37
C ILE A 229 -14.83 14.74 -14.48
N ILE A 230 -14.25 14.70 -15.68
CA ILE A 230 -13.04 13.93 -15.96
C ILE A 230 -11.91 14.88 -16.31
N TYR A 231 -10.79 14.74 -15.63
CA TYR A 231 -9.55 15.48 -15.87
C TYR A 231 -8.33 14.60 -15.59
N LYS A 232 -7.17 15.05 -16.04
CA LYS A 232 -5.90 14.40 -15.73
C LYS A 232 -5.00 15.34 -14.97
N TYR A 233 -4.42 14.87 -13.87
CA TYR A 233 -3.18 15.47 -13.39
C TYR A 233 -2.05 15.04 -14.31
N VAL A 234 -1.18 15.97 -14.64
CA VAL A 234 0.06 15.74 -15.37
C VAL A 234 1.21 16.19 -14.49
N LEU A 235 1.98 15.23 -14.04
CA LEU A 235 3.17 15.44 -13.22
C LEU A 235 4.40 15.35 -14.12
N ASN A 236 5.04 16.49 -14.37
CA ASN A 236 6.31 16.57 -15.12
C ASN A 236 7.49 16.64 -14.14
N ASN A 237 8.43 15.73 -14.26
CA ASN A 237 9.64 15.64 -13.44
C ASN A 237 10.90 16.13 -14.13
N GLY A 238 10.76 16.87 -15.23
CA GLY A 238 11.88 17.35 -16.06
C GLY A 238 12.34 16.36 -17.14
N LEU A 239 11.97 15.07 -17.04
CA LEU A 239 12.36 14.02 -18.00
C LEU A 239 11.15 13.44 -18.75
N PHE A 240 10.03 13.25 -18.09
CA PHE A 240 8.79 12.71 -18.65
C PHE A 240 7.56 13.24 -17.91
N ASP A 241 6.40 13.04 -18.50
CA ASP A 241 5.10 13.32 -17.90
C ASP A 241 4.49 12.02 -17.38
N GLU A 242 3.96 12.06 -16.15
CA GLU A 242 3.10 11.02 -15.60
C GLU A 242 1.67 11.54 -15.56
N GLU A 243 0.71 10.79 -16.11
CA GLU A 243 -0.69 11.19 -16.20
C GLU A 243 -1.53 10.34 -15.24
N ILE A 244 -2.33 11.00 -14.42
CA ILE A 244 -3.29 10.37 -13.50
C ILE A 244 -4.69 10.86 -13.88
N GLU A 245 -5.52 9.97 -14.42
CA GLU A 245 -6.91 10.31 -14.77
C GLU A 245 -7.80 10.21 -13.54
N VAL A 246 -8.58 11.25 -13.32
CA VAL A 246 -9.50 11.39 -12.19
C VAL A 246 -10.90 11.58 -12.72
N THR A 247 -11.85 10.85 -12.16
CA THR A 247 -13.28 10.98 -12.44
C THR A 247 -14.01 11.38 -11.17
N LYS A 248 -14.73 12.48 -11.21
CA LYS A 248 -15.63 12.96 -10.15
C LYS A 248 -17.06 12.98 -10.69
N ILE A 249 -18.03 13.01 -9.80
CA ILE A 249 -19.45 13.06 -10.14
C ILE A 249 -20.01 14.40 -9.67
N TYR A 250 -20.71 15.10 -10.59
CA TYR A 250 -21.42 16.31 -10.21
C TYR A 250 -22.73 15.97 -9.49
N GLY A 251 -22.89 16.42 -8.24
CA GLY A 251 -24.08 16.17 -7.46
C GLY A 251 -23.85 16.38 -5.95
N GLN A 252 -24.90 16.18 -5.20
CA GLN A 252 -24.86 16.22 -3.73
C GLN A 252 -24.96 14.81 -3.17
N THR A 253 -24.15 14.54 -2.15
CA THR A 253 -24.26 13.28 -1.39
C THR A 253 -25.38 13.37 -0.38
N GLN A 254 -26.04 12.24 -0.15
CA GLN A 254 -26.97 12.04 0.96
C GLN A 254 -26.52 10.83 1.77
N ILE A 255 -26.34 11.01 3.06
CA ILE A 255 -26.12 9.90 3.97
C ILE A 255 -27.44 9.16 4.15
N ILE A 256 -27.48 7.88 3.80
CA ILE A 256 -28.65 7.01 3.95
C ILE A 256 -28.59 6.26 5.28
N VAL A 257 -27.40 5.78 5.65
CA VAL A 257 -27.14 5.08 6.91
C VAL A 257 -25.86 5.66 7.49
N GLU A 258 -25.90 5.99 8.77
CA GLU A 258 -24.77 6.45 9.57
C GLU A 258 -24.79 5.72 10.90
N ASP A 259 -23.70 5.07 11.25
CA ASP A 259 -23.53 4.36 12.51
C ASP A 259 -22.18 4.72 13.14
N GLU A 260 -22.23 5.42 14.27
CA GLU A 260 -21.07 5.76 15.10
C GLU A 260 -20.80 4.70 16.17
N SER A 261 -21.33 3.48 16.01
CA SER A 261 -21.26 2.32 16.91
C SER A 261 -21.91 2.46 18.30
N ASP A 262 -22.32 3.63 18.71
CA ASP A 262 -22.96 3.89 20.01
C ASP A 262 -24.32 3.15 20.17
N ASN A 263 -25.01 2.97 19.06
CA ASN A 263 -26.33 2.31 18.97
C ASN A 263 -26.29 1.13 18.00
N TYR A 264 -25.22 0.32 18.00
CA TYR A 264 -25.01 -0.73 16.99
C TYR A 264 -26.20 -1.70 16.88
N ASN A 265 -26.87 -2.06 17.98
CA ASN A 265 -28.07 -2.92 18.00
C ASN A 265 -29.28 -2.35 17.23
N SER A 266 -29.25 -1.08 16.85
CA SER A 266 -30.30 -0.46 16.02
C SER A 266 -30.06 -0.70 14.53
N PHE A 267 -28.83 -0.98 14.15
CA PHE A 267 -28.40 -1.18 12.76
C PHE A 267 -28.05 -2.64 12.47
N TRP A 268 -27.43 -3.33 13.44
CA TRP A 268 -26.82 -4.64 13.27
C TRP A 268 -27.54 -5.73 14.05
N ASP A 269 -27.62 -6.92 13.44
CA ASP A 269 -28.06 -8.14 14.11
C ASP A 269 -27.01 -8.58 15.14
N ASP A 270 -27.42 -8.78 16.38
CA ASP A 270 -26.59 -9.16 17.53
C ASP A 270 -26.50 -10.67 17.76
N SER A 271 -26.85 -11.48 16.77
CA SER A 271 -26.88 -12.96 16.88
C SER A 271 -25.48 -13.59 16.90
N SER A 272 -24.41 -12.81 16.72
CA SER A 272 -23.01 -13.27 16.66
C SER A 272 -22.19 -12.80 17.86
N GLU A 273 -20.88 -13.12 17.88
CA GLU A 273 -19.92 -12.62 18.88
C GLU A 273 -19.56 -11.12 18.63
N TRP A 274 -19.90 -10.55 17.49
CA TRP A 274 -19.69 -9.14 17.20
C TRP A 274 -20.45 -8.25 18.18
N SER A 275 -19.76 -7.24 18.69
CA SER A 275 -20.38 -6.26 19.59
C SER A 275 -19.58 -4.96 19.60
N ASN A 276 -20.15 -3.93 20.22
CA ASN A 276 -19.40 -2.70 20.45
C ASN A 276 -18.35 -2.87 21.56
N THR A 277 -17.24 -2.14 21.41
CA THR A 277 -16.14 -2.10 22.37
C THR A 277 -15.71 -0.70 22.69
N TYR A 278 -15.12 -0.51 23.89
CA TYR A 278 -14.45 0.72 24.31
C TYR A 278 -12.93 0.58 24.33
N GLU A 279 -12.38 -0.53 23.85
CA GLU A 279 -10.94 -0.80 23.91
C GLU A 279 -10.19 0.14 22.97
N GLU A 280 -10.68 0.29 21.76
CA GLU A 280 -10.11 1.17 20.75
C GLU A 280 -11.23 1.69 19.83
N TYR A 281 -11.13 2.94 19.40
CA TYR A 281 -12.10 3.57 18.51
C TYR A 281 -11.44 4.70 17.70
N PHE A 282 -11.97 4.97 16.53
CA PHE A 282 -11.58 6.12 15.69
C PHE A 282 -12.45 7.32 16.02
N SER A 283 -13.77 7.19 15.88
CA SER A 283 -14.75 8.16 16.37
C SER A 283 -15.05 7.89 17.85
N PRO A 284 -15.28 8.93 18.68
CA PRO A 284 -15.62 8.70 20.08
C PRO A 284 -17.05 8.14 20.21
N GLN A 285 -17.26 7.12 20.99
CA GLN A 285 -16.55 6.54 22.14
C GLN A 285 -16.40 5.01 22.00
N THR A 286 -16.89 4.38 20.93
CA THR A 286 -16.94 2.95 20.71
C THR A 286 -16.56 2.61 19.28
N SER A 287 -16.21 1.35 19.04
CA SER A 287 -16.15 0.72 17.73
C SER A 287 -16.86 -0.62 17.77
N ILE A 288 -17.04 -1.28 16.63
CA ILE A 288 -17.60 -2.62 16.53
C ILE A 288 -16.47 -3.59 16.27
N THR A 289 -16.43 -4.70 17.00
CA THR A 289 -15.43 -5.76 16.83
C THR A 289 -16.07 -7.14 16.93
N ASP A 290 -15.46 -8.12 16.29
CA ASP A 290 -15.82 -9.54 16.34
C ASP A 290 -15.55 -10.18 17.71
N SER A 291 -14.63 -9.63 18.49
CA SER A 291 -14.08 -10.24 19.71
C SER A 291 -13.85 -9.23 20.84
N PRO A 292 -14.92 -8.58 21.39
CA PRO A 292 -14.80 -7.59 22.44
C PRO A 292 -14.06 -8.15 23.67
N TYR A 293 -12.96 -7.49 24.07
CA TYR A 293 -12.12 -7.84 25.23
C TYR A 293 -11.44 -9.21 25.16
N SER A 294 -11.35 -9.80 23.96
CA SER A 294 -10.75 -11.13 23.74
C SER A 294 -10.12 -11.21 22.35
N ASN A 295 -9.52 -12.35 22.03
CA ASN A 295 -9.22 -12.71 20.65
C ASN A 295 -10.42 -13.44 20.04
N TYR A 296 -10.56 -13.37 18.71
CA TYR A 296 -11.59 -14.15 18.00
C TYR A 296 -11.38 -15.66 18.18
N SER A 297 -12.46 -16.43 18.00
CA SER A 297 -12.47 -17.87 18.19
C SER A 297 -11.86 -18.60 17.00
N ASN A 298 -11.12 -19.70 17.23
CA ASN A 298 -10.66 -20.58 16.14
C ASN A 298 -11.81 -21.45 15.59
N ASN A 299 -11.72 -21.83 14.33
CA ASN A 299 -12.72 -22.63 13.60
C ASN A 299 -14.12 -22.02 13.70
N SER A 300 -14.22 -20.71 13.50
CA SER A 300 -15.48 -19.98 13.59
C SER A 300 -15.80 -19.23 12.30
N GLU A 301 -17.07 -19.02 12.10
CA GLU A 301 -17.62 -18.07 11.13
C GLU A 301 -18.53 -17.12 11.90
N GLU A 302 -18.09 -15.87 12.04
CA GLU A 302 -18.81 -14.86 12.80
C GLU A 302 -19.31 -13.77 11.85
N ILE A 303 -20.61 -13.48 11.93
CA ILE A 303 -21.27 -12.56 11.00
C ILE A 303 -21.98 -11.46 11.78
N ILE A 304 -21.76 -10.21 11.35
CA ILE A 304 -22.59 -9.07 11.72
C ILE A 304 -23.26 -8.51 10.45
N GLN A 305 -24.58 -8.38 10.47
CA GLN A 305 -25.37 -8.01 9.31
C GLN A 305 -26.30 -6.84 9.62
N LEU A 306 -26.50 -5.94 8.66
CA LEU A 306 -27.52 -4.90 8.79
C LEU A 306 -28.91 -5.53 8.92
N ILE A 307 -29.67 -5.08 9.92
CA ILE A 307 -31.04 -5.55 10.19
C ILE A 307 -32.00 -5.20 9.03
N ASN A 308 -31.84 -4.01 8.47
CA ASN A 308 -32.70 -3.51 7.41
C ASN A 308 -31.92 -3.38 6.11
N PRO A 309 -32.56 -3.67 4.96
CA PRO A 309 -31.95 -3.43 3.67
C PRO A 309 -31.80 -1.92 3.38
N ILE A 310 -30.82 -1.59 2.56
CA ILE A 310 -30.62 -0.25 2.02
C ILE A 310 -31.20 -0.22 0.61
N ASN A 311 -32.10 0.73 0.34
CA ASN A 311 -32.67 0.92 -1.00
C ASN A 311 -31.85 1.92 -1.80
N LEU A 312 -31.23 1.45 -2.88
CA LEU A 312 -30.42 2.27 -3.79
C LEU A 312 -31.19 2.73 -5.05
N SER A 313 -32.52 2.61 -5.05
CA SER A 313 -33.34 3.06 -6.17
C SER A 313 -33.36 4.59 -6.29
N GLY A 314 -33.08 5.07 -7.50
CA GLY A 314 -33.11 6.51 -7.82
C GLY A 314 -31.81 7.24 -7.53
N TYR A 315 -30.81 6.55 -7.01
CA TYR A 315 -29.45 7.10 -6.89
C TYR A 315 -28.64 6.82 -8.15
N VAL A 316 -27.70 7.70 -8.45
CA VAL A 316 -26.75 7.59 -9.58
C VAL A 316 -25.35 7.14 -9.12
N TYR A 317 -25.16 7.09 -7.81
CA TYR A 317 -23.94 6.66 -7.15
C TYR A 317 -24.28 6.19 -5.72
N ALA A 318 -23.51 5.22 -5.24
CA ALA A 318 -23.54 4.81 -3.85
C ALA A 318 -22.16 4.26 -3.45
N GLU A 319 -21.78 4.52 -2.22
CA GLU A 319 -20.56 3.99 -1.59
C GLU A 319 -20.79 3.68 -0.12
N ILE A 320 -20.01 2.77 0.42
CA ILE A 320 -19.86 2.54 1.85
C ILE A 320 -18.49 3.03 2.26
N ASN A 321 -18.45 3.89 3.28
CA ASN A 321 -17.22 4.34 3.92
C ASN A 321 -17.21 3.87 5.37
N PHE A 322 -16.07 3.36 5.83
CA PHE A 322 -15.89 3.00 7.24
C PHE A 322 -14.43 3.09 7.66
N ASP A 323 -14.21 3.43 8.93
CA ASP A 323 -12.89 3.41 9.51
C ASP A 323 -12.61 2.03 10.11
N ALA A 324 -11.49 1.42 9.74
CA ALA A 324 -11.14 0.07 10.14
C ALA A 324 -9.68 -0.08 10.54
N LYS A 325 -9.42 -1.07 11.39
CA LYS A 325 -8.09 -1.62 11.66
C LYS A 325 -8.28 -3.10 12.02
N TRP A 326 -7.26 -3.92 11.81
CA TRP A 326 -7.36 -5.35 12.08
C TRP A 326 -6.01 -5.99 12.43
N SER A 327 -6.10 -7.14 13.11
CA SER A 327 -4.98 -8.04 13.35
C SER A 327 -5.51 -9.47 13.22
N ILE A 328 -5.27 -10.08 12.08
CA ILE A 328 -5.85 -11.36 11.65
C ILE A 328 -4.72 -12.25 11.17
N GLU A 329 -4.78 -13.58 11.37
CA GLU A 329 -3.73 -14.49 10.92
C GLU A 329 -3.56 -14.41 9.40
N SER A 330 -2.39 -13.93 8.97
CA SER A 330 -2.11 -13.71 7.55
C SER A 330 -2.10 -15.02 6.75
N GLY A 331 -2.83 -15.03 5.65
CA GLY A 331 -2.87 -16.14 4.72
C GLY A 331 -3.79 -17.30 5.10
N TYR A 332 -4.52 -17.21 6.22
CA TYR A 332 -5.44 -18.27 6.70
C TYR A 332 -6.79 -17.71 7.11
N ASP A 333 -6.81 -16.77 8.05
CA ASP A 333 -8.03 -16.14 8.55
C ASP A 333 -8.31 -14.85 7.79
N TYR A 334 -9.58 -14.44 7.69
CA TYR A 334 -9.94 -13.25 6.95
C TYR A 334 -11.28 -12.65 7.35
N VAL A 335 -11.46 -11.38 7.04
CA VAL A 335 -12.75 -10.69 7.05
C VAL A 335 -13.15 -10.31 5.63
N GLN A 336 -14.44 -10.43 5.30
CA GLN A 336 -15.06 -9.93 4.08
C GLN A 336 -16.19 -8.98 4.40
N LEU A 337 -16.29 -7.86 3.65
CA LEU A 337 -17.55 -7.14 3.51
C LEU A 337 -18.31 -7.75 2.34
N GLU A 338 -19.55 -8.14 2.57
CA GLU A 338 -20.35 -8.84 1.57
C GLU A 338 -21.71 -8.14 1.39
N ILE A 339 -22.21 -8.17 0.15
CA ILE A 339 -23.52 -7.61 -0.24
C ILE A 339 -24.43 -8.70 -0.77
N SER A 340 -25.70 -8.61 -0.40
CA SER A 340 -26.79 -9.46 -0.94
C SER A 340 -27.88 -8.58 -1.55
N VAL A 341 -28.35 -8.97 -2.74
CA VAL A 341 -29.51 -8.37 -3.44
C VAL A 341 -30.73 -9.28 -3.42
N ASP A 342 -30.64 -10.43 -2.76
CA ASP A 342 -31.68 -11.48 -2.76
C ASP A 342 -32.15 -11.87 -1.34
N ASN A 343 -32.23 -10.89 -0.45
CA ASN A 343 -32.60 -11.01 0.95
C ASN A 343 -31.73 -12.01 1.74
N GLY A 344 -30.42 -11.99 1.51
CA GLY A 344 -29.46 -12.81 2.26
C GLY A 344 -29.34 -14.26 1.79
N ASN A 345 -29.92 -14.64 0.64
CA ASN A 345 -29.75 -15.99 0.11
C ASN A 345 -28.40 -16.22 -0.52
N THR A 346 -27.85 -15.20 -1.20
CA THR A 346 -26.48 -15.21 -1.75
C THR A 346 -25.77 -13.92 -1.35
N TRP A 347 -24.44 -14.04 -1.19
CA TRP A 347 -23.57 -12.96 -0.75
C TRP A 347 -22.38 -12.82 -1.68
N ILE A 348 -22.03 -11.58 -2.00
CA ILE A 348 -20.96 -11.24 -2.93
C ILE A 348 -19.93 -10.40 -2.14
N PRO A 349 -18.69 -10.92 -1.96
CA PRO A 349 -17.61 -10.16 -1.36
C PRO A 349 -17.27 -8.91 -2.17
N GLN A 350 -16.98 -7.81 -1.48
CA GLN A 350 -16.71 -6.52 -2.10
C GLN A 350 -15.22 -6.20 -2.09
N CYS A 351 -14.76 -5.61 -3.19
CA CYS A 351 -13.40 -5.12 -3.32
C CYS A 351 -13.31 -3.67 -2.83
N GLY A 352 -12.44 -3.42 -1.86
CA GLY A 352 -12.10 -2.10 -1.37
C GLY A 352 -10.63 -1.77 -1.65
N GLU A 353 -10.20 -0.59 -1.22
CA GLU A 353 -8.82 -0.12 -1.44
C GLU A 353 -7.80 -1.00 -0.69
N TYR A 354 -8.18 -1.47 0.51
CA TYR A 354 -7.29 -2.25 1.39
C TYR A 354 -7.55 -3.75 1.34
N THR A 355 -8.47 -4.22 0.50
CA THR A 355 -8.69 -5.66 0.31
C THR A 355 -7.53 -6.30 -0.45
N ARG A 356 -7.29 -7.57 -0.16
CA ARG A 356 -6.36 -8.43 -0.88
C ARG A 356 -7.11 -9.56 -1.58
N LYS A 357 -6.48 -10.13 -2.58
CA LYS A 357 -7.00 -11.32 -3.24
C LYS A 357 -6.71 -12.55 -2.40
N GLY A 358 -7.73 -13.34 -2.09
CA GLY A 358 -7.58 -14.60 -1.37
C GLY A 358 -6.71 -15.62 -2.10
N ILE A 359 -5.91 -16.36 -1.34
CA ILE A 359 -4.97 -17.39 -1.82
C ILE A 359 -5.47 -18.79 -1.45
N GLU A 360 -4.77 -19.84 -1.90
CA GLU A 360 -5.17 -21.25 -1.71
C GLU A 360 -5.37 -21.66 -0.23
N THR A 361 -4.75 -20.97 0.70
CA THR A 361 -4.88 -21.26 2.15
C THR A 361 -6.04 -20.53 2.82
N HIS A 362 -6.65 -19.54 2.14
CA HIS A 362 -7.90 -18.93 2.60
C HIS A 362 -9.08 -19.84 2.22
N ASP A 363 -9.51 -20.67 3.14
CA ASP A 363 -10.65 -21.57 2.93
C ASP A 363 -11.88 -20.77 2.48
N TYR A 364 -12.52 -21.23 1.40
CA TYR A 364 -13.74 -20.64 0.80
C TYR A 364 -13.60 -19.25 0.17
N ALA A 365 -12.41 -18.64 0.16
CA ALA A 365 -12.19 -17.29 -0.35
C ALA A 365 -11.06 -17.19 -1.41
N LEU A 366 -10.74 -18.31 -2.07
CA LEU A 366 -9.76 -18.28 -3.16
C LEU A 366 -10.20 -17.32 -4.27
N ASP A 367 -9.31 -16.41 -4.65
CA ASP A 367 -9.51 -15.36 -5.65
C ASP A 367 -10.54 -14.28 -5.28
N GLU A 368 -11.16 -14.33 -4.08
CA GLU A 368 -12.12 -13.34 -3.60
C GLU A 368 -11.44 -12.20 -2.83
N PRO A 369 -12.01 -10.99 -2.81
CA PRO A 369 -11.50 -9.89 -2.02
C PRO A 369 -11.72 -10.14 -0.52
N LEU A 370 -10.70 -9.83 0.29
CA LEU A 370 -10.73 -10.02 1.73
C LEU A 370 -9.71 -9.12 2.45
N TYR A 371 -9.86 -9.00 3.77
CA TYR A 371 -8.90 -8.39 4.67
C TYR A 371 -8.22 -9.48 5.49
N ASP A 372 -6.90 -9.53 5.52
CA ASP A 372 -6.09 -10.42 6.35
C ASP A 372 -4.83 -9.72 6.86
N GLY A 373 -4.07 -10.40 7.70
CA GLY A 373 -2.81 -9.90 8.23
C GLY A 373 -2.98 -8.78 9.26
N ASN A 374 -2.06 -7.83 9.30
CA ASN A 374 -2.00 -6.82 10.35
C ASN A 374 -2.09 -5.40 9.78
N GLN A 375 -3.14 -4.67 10.14
CA GLN A 375 -3.34 -3.24 9.88
C GLN A 375 -3.53 -2.52 11.23
N PRO A 376 -2.44 -2.11 11.91
CA PRO A 376 -2.53 -1.58 13.27
C PRO A 376 -3.00 -0.12 13.36
N GLN A 377 -2.95 0.61 12.25
CA GLN A 377 -3.43 1.99 12.17
C GLN A 377 -4.85 2.00 11.60
N TRP A 378 -5.69 2.90 12.13
CA TRP A 378 -6.99 3.15 11.54
C TRP A 378 -6.83 3.68 10.11
N ILE A 379 -7.55 3.06 9.18
CA ILE A 379 -7.67 3.49 7.79
C ILE A 379 -9.12 3.78 7.47
N ASN A 380 -9.36 4.68 6.53
CA ASN A 380 -10.68 4.89 5.97
C ASN A 380 -10.82 4.03 4.71
N GLU A 381 -11.71 3.05 4.76
CA GLU A 381 -12.02 2.19 3.61
C GLU A 381 -13.22 2.74 2.87
N SER A 382 -13.16 2.73 1.54
CA SER A 382 -14.25 3.12 0.67
C SER A 382 -14.58 2.01 -0.33
N ILE A 383 -15.83 1.59 -0.38
CA ILE A 383 -16.31 0.55 -1.28
C ILE A 383 -17.43 1.09 -2.16
N LEU A 384 -17.20 1.03 -3.45
CA LEU A 384 -18.13 1.50 -4.46
C LEU A 384 -19.29 0.51 -4.65
N LEU A 385 -20.52 1.01 -4.62
CA LEU A 385 -21.75 0.22 -4.77
C LEU A 385 -22.52 0.51 -6.08
N THR A 386 -21.86 1.04 -7.09
CA THR A 386 -22.50 1.41 -8.36
C THR A 386 -23.15 0.24 -9.09
N ASP A 387 -22.63 -0.99 -8.89
CA ASP A 387 -23.17 -2.20 -9.48
C ASP A 387 -24.53 -2.60 -8.88
N TYR A 388 -24.90 -2.01 -7.74
CA TYR A 388 -26.13 -2.29 -7.01
C TYR A 388 -27.19 -1.18 -7.10
N LEU A 389 -26.94 -0.18 -7.94
CA LEU A 389 -27.88 0.94 -8.12
C LEU A 389 -29.22 0.44 -8.67
N GLY A 390 -30.30 0.82 -7.99
CA GLY A 390 -31.65 0.37 -8.32
C GLY A 390 -32.15 -0.82 -7.51
N ASP A 391 -31.30 -1.48 -6.74
CA ASP A 391 -31.63 -2.63 -5.91
C ASP A 391 -31.84 -2.25 -4.43
N GLU A 392 -32.42 -3.17 -3.67
CA GLU A 392 -32.34 -3.21 -2.21
C GLU A 392 -31.22 -4.16 -1.81
N ILE A 393 -30.27 -3.68 -1.00
CA ILE A 393 -29.12 -4.45 -0.59
C ILE A 393 -29.10 -4.70 0.91
N PHE A 394 -28.62 -5.88 1.32
CA PHE A 394 -28.13 -6.14 2.66
C PHE A 394 -26.62 -6.10 2.66
N VAL A 395 -26.06 -5.65 3.78
CA VAL A 395 -24.61 -5.55 4.01
C VAL A 395 -24.25 -6.36 5.24
N ARG A 396 -23.15 -7.11 5.17
CA ARG A 396 -22.58 -7.80 6.33
C ARG A 396 -21.07 -7.79 6.33
N PHE A 397 -20.49 -7.90 7.52
CA PHE A 397 -19.12 -8.34 7.70
C PHE A 397 -19.12 -9.79 8.16
N LYS A 398 -18.21 -10.57 7.60
CA LYS A 398 -18.00 -11.97 7.93
C LYS A 398 -16.55 -12.23 8.25
N LEU A 399 -16.26 -12.64 9.49
CA LEU A 399 -14.99 -13.19 9.89
C LEU A 399 -15.02 -14.70 9.68
N TYR A 400 -14.00 -15.24 9.05
CA TYR A 400 -13.72 -16.67 8.97
C TYR A 400 -12.35 -16.96 9.63
N SER A 401 -12.29 -17.98 10.48
CA SER A 401 -11.05 -18.46 11.08
C SER A 401 -10.92 -19.97 10.98
N ASP A 402 -9.70 -20.41 10.71
CA ASP A 402 -9.31 -21.81 10.74
C ASP A 402 -8.96 -22.31 12.15
N GLY A 403 -8.27 -23.43 12.29
CA GLY A 403 -7.85 -24.00 13.57
C GLY A 403 -6.49 -23.53 14.10
N GLY A 404 -5.88 -22.55 13.43
CA GLY A 404 -4.52 -22.11 13.67
C GLY A 404 -4.35 -21.07 14.79
N LEU A 405 -3.53 -20.08 14.53
CA LEU A 405 -3.25 -18.93 15.41
C LEU A 405 -4.42 -17.90 15.36
N ARG A 406 -4.45 -17.01 16.38
CA ARG A 406 -5.47 -15.95 16.48
C ARG A 406 -4.90 -14.72 17.23
#